data_db63f6336c2526a5b91565452e9038fd
#
_entry.id   db63f6336c2526a5b91565452e9038fd
#
_cell.length_a   1.000
_cell.length_b   1.000
_cell.length_c   1.000
_cell.angle_alpha   90.00
_cell.angle_beta   90.00
_cell.angle_gamma   90.00
#
_symmetry.space_group_name_H-M   'P 1'
#
loop_
_entity.id
_entity.type
_entity.pdbx_description
1 polymer ?
#
loop_
_entity_poly.entity_id
_entity_poly.type
_entity_poly.pdbx_seq_one_letter_code
_entity_poly.pdbx_strand_id
1 'polypeptide(L)'
;MKLHIFLAFFLFTTSSVLPAAEPTNAAEASAKKAAEDQRIDGLYQIKVATLSPERQVWEKTLQENLGNGFYLPIHKRDFVKGTSSAWDFVVDDPKLPYVLLIGDSVSRGYTLSVRAALAGKANVHRAPENCGPTANGLKKLETWLASAGPVKWDVIHFNFGIHDRATPLADYEKRLIQIITRLQLTGAKLIWASTTPIPDDLEKKQTASSIVEHNQTAAAVMKLLSVATDDLFTAITPNLAAMQNPNDVHFNAKGYDFLGGVVAKSIEAQLPKH
;
A
#
# COMPACT_ATOMS: atom_id res chain seq x y z
N MET A 1 -15.89 -95.53 -7.21
CA MET A 1 -16.22 -94.38 -6.35
C MET A 1 -14.93 -93.62 -6.08
N LYS A 2 -14.67 -92.55 -6.84
CA LYS A 2 -13.46 -91.74 -6.66
C LYS A 2 -13.88 -90.38 -5.97
N LEU A 3 -13.35 -90.18 -4.79
CA LEU A 3 -13.60 -88.97 -3.94
C LEU A 3 -12.63 -87.87 -4.39
N HIS A 4 -13.19 -86.72 -4.86
CA HIS A 4 -12.40 -85.57 -5.20
C HIS A 4 -12.47 -84.60 -4.00
N ILE A 5 -11.31 -84.35 -3.39
CA ILE A 5 -11.14 -83.35 -2.35
C ILE A 5 -10.81 -82.05 -3.06
N PHE A 6 -11.68 -81.01 -2.91
CA PHE A 6 -11.42 -79.68 -3.33
C PHE A 6 -10.66 -78.89 -2.17
N LEU A 7 -9.42 -78.51 -2.47
CA LEU A 7 -8.62 -77.70 -1.57
C LEU A 7 -8.86 -76.23 -1.94
N ALA A 8 -9.57 -75.49 -1.10
CA ALA A 8 -9.77 -74.03 -1.29
C ALA A 8 -8.54 -73.22 -0.73
N PHE A 9 -7.81 -72.59 -1.64
CA PHE A 9 -6.76 -71.61 -1.27
C PHE A 9 -7.40 -70.29 -0.92
N PHE A 10 -7.33 -69.87 0.34
CA PHE A 10 -7.62 -68.53 0.77
C PHE A 10 -6.38 -67.64 0.56
N LEU A 11 -6.43 -66.75 -0.43
CA LEU A 11 -5.44 -65.69 -0.61
C LEU A 11 -5.73 -64.57 0.40
N PHE A 12 -4.93 -64.46 1.45
CA PHE A 12 -4.87 -63.27 2.30
C PHE A 12 -4.12 -62.17 1.56
N THR A 13 -4.84 -61.17 1.04
CA THR A 13 -4.23 -59.91 0.57
C THR A 13 -3.95 -59.03 1.78
N THR A 14 -2.71 -58.96 2.21
CA THR A 14 -2.24 -57.96 3.19
C THR A 14 -2.16 -56.61 2.48
N SER A 15 -3.15 -55.75 2.70
CA SER A 15 -3.04 -54.33 2.31
C SER A 15 -1.95 -53.69 3.16
N SER A 16 -0.78 -53.45 2.57
CA SER A 16 0.26 -52.64 3.16
C SER A 16 -0.21 -51.15 3.13
N VAL A 17 -0.63 -50.64 4.27
CA VAL A 17 -0.82 -49.20 4.46
C VAL A 17 0.57 -48.58 4.46
N LEU A 18 0.92 -47.85 3.40
CA LEU A 18 2.14 -47.06 3.36
C LEU A 18 2.03 -45.97 4.46
N PRO A 19 3.04 -45.79 5.30
CA PRO A 19 3.04 -44.69 6.26
C PRO A 19 2.98 -43.35 5.52
N ALA A 20 2.14 -42.45 6.00
CA ALA A 20 2.08 -41.10 5.49
C ALA A 20 3.49 -40.46 5.62
N ALA A 21 3.98 -39.88 4.53
CA ALA A 21 5.27 -39.21 4.54
C ALA A 21 5.26 -38.11 5.60
N GLU A 22 6.32 -38.04 6.44
CA GLU A 22 6.48 -36.97 7.41
C GLU A 22 6.50 -35.61 6.68
N PRO A 23 5.83 -34.57 7.23
CA PRO A 23 5.82 -33.25 6.61
C PRO A 23 7.25 -32.70 6.54
N THR A 24 7.61 -32.11 5.40
CA THR A 24 8.90 -31.42 5.25
C THR A 24 8.93 -30.17 6.12
N ASN A 25 10.09 -29.70 6.55
CA ASN A 25 10.26 -28.44 7.31
C ASN A 25 9.51 -27.24 6.66
N ALA A 26 9.40 -27.20 5.33
CA ALA A 26 8.67 -26.19 4.60
C ALA A 26 7.13 -26.33 4.77
N ALA A 27 6.62 -27.56 4.81
CA ALA A 27 5.20 -27.82 5.01
C ALA A 27 4.77 -27.47 6.45
N GLU A 28 5.60 -27.78 7.46
CA GLU A 28 5.36 -27.40 8.84
C GLU A 28 5.39 -25.89 9.05
N ALA A 29 6.36 -25.19 8.46
CA ALA A 29 6.44 -23.73 8.49
C ALA A 29 5.20 -23.07 7.82
N SER A 30 4.74 -23.62 6.71
CA SER A 30 3.53 -23.18 6.02
C SER A 30 2.28 -23.40 6.87
N ALA A 31 2.13 -24.57 7.49
CA ALA A 31 1.01 -24.88 8.38
C ALA A 31 0.98 -23.97 9.63
N LYS A 32 2.15 -23.73 10.23
CA LYS A 32 2.29 -22.82 11.37
C LYS A 32 1.91 -21.38 10.99
N LYS A 33 2.37 -20.91 9.83
CA LYS A 33 1.99 -19.59 9.32
C LYS A 33 0.48 -19.49 9.08
N ALA A 34 -0.14 -20.49 8.45
CA ALA A 34 -1.58 -20.51 8.21
C ALA A 34 -2.40 -20.49 9.51
N ALA A 35 -1.97 -21.26 10.51
CA ALA A 35 -2.62 -21.27 11.84
C ALA A 35 -2.49 -19.91 12.55
N GLU A 36 -1.34 -19.25 12.45
CA GLU A 36 -1.15 -17.91 13.02
C GLU A 36 -1.99 -16.86 12.27
N ASP A 37 -2.03 -16.91 10.94
CA ASP A 37 -2.87 -16.00 10.14
C ASP A 37 -4.37 -16.18 10.50
N GLN A 38 -4.84 -17.42 10.69
CA GLN A 38 -6.22 -17.70 11.13
C GLN A 38 -6.48 -17.17 12.56
N ARG A 39 -5.52 -17.31 13.47
CA ARG A 39 -5.62 -16.78 14.83
C ARG A 39 -5.73 -15.24 14.80
N ILE A 40 -4.91 -14.59 14.01
CA ILE A 40 -4.95 -13.13 13.82
C ILE A 40 -6.29 -12.69 13.23
N ASP A 41 -6.80 -13.42 12.23
CA ASP A 41 -8.10 -13.12 11.63
C ASP A 41 -9.23 -13.18 12.67
N GLY A 42 -9.26 -14.21 13.51
CA GLY A 42 -10.25 -14.33 14.59
C GLY A 42 -10.19 -13.16 15.58
N LEU A 43 -8.98 -12.80 16.05
CA LEU A 43 -8.79 -11.68 16.96
C LEU A 43 -9.15 -10.33 16.31
N TYR A 44 -8.83 -10.16 15.04
CA TYR A 44 -9.20 -8.98 14.26
C TYR A 44 -10.71 -8.81 14.19
N GLN A 45 -11.48 -9.85 13.84
CA GLN A 45 -12.94 -9.79 13.78
C GLN A 45 -13.57 -9.44 15.14
N ILE A 46 -13.05 -10.04 16.22
CA ILE A 46 -13.51 -9.72 17.58
C ILE A 46 -13.30 -8.23 17.89
N LYS A 47 -12.10 -7.69 17.61
CA LYS A 47 -11.80 -6.27 17.84
C LYS A 47 -12.65 -5.36 16.97
N VAL A 48 -12.80 -5.66 15.68
CA VAL A 48 -13.63 -4.86 14.75
C VAL A 48 -15.07 -4.78 15.22
N ALA A 49 -15.64 -5.87 15.72
CA ALA A 49 -17.02 -5.90 16.22
C ALA A 49 -17.28 -4.95 17.42
N THR A 50 -16.21 -4.53 18.13
CA THR A 50 -16.31 -3.59 19.26
C THR A 50 -16.10 -2.13 18.89
N LEU A 51 -15.78 -1.83 17.63
CA LEU A 51 -15.53 -0.47 17.15
C LEU A 51 -16.84 0.32 16.97
N SER A 52 -16.71 1.65 16.87
CA SER A 52 -17.83 2.49 16.43
C SER A 52 -18.22 2.17 14.97
N PRO A 53 -19.47 2.45 14.56
CA PRO A 53 -19.93 2.16 13.20
C PRO A 53 -19.03 2.74 12.11
N GLU A 54 -18.53 3.96 12.28
CA GLU A 54 -17.65 4.63 11.31
C GLU A 54 -16.33 3.88 11.16
N ARG A 55 -15.74 3.41 12.27
CA ARG A 55 -14.52 2.61 12.26
C ARG A 55 -14.75 1.23 11.65
N GLN A 56 -15.91 0.62 11.88
CA GLN A 56 -16.26 -0.65 11.22
C GLN A 56 -16.37 -0.48 9.70
N VAL A 57 -16.96 0.63 9.23
CA VAL A 57 -17.02 0.96 7.80
C VAL A 57 -15.62 1.12 7.23
N TRP A 58 -14.71 1.81 7.94
CA TRP A 58 -13.32 1.95 7.52
C TRP A 58 -12.60 0.60 7.43
N GLU A 59 -12.70 -0.24 8.45
CA GLU A 59 -12.10 -1.58 8.44
C GLU A 59 -12.64 -2.45 7.29
N LYS A 60 -13.94 -2.37 6.99
CA LYS A 60 -14.54 -3.01 5.82
C LYS A 60 -13.92 -2.49 4.53
N THR A 61 -13.77 -1.17 4.39
CA THR A 61 -13.13 -0.54 3.23
C THR A 61 -11.69 -1.04 3.04
N LEU A 62 -10.92 -1.18 4.12
CA LEU A 62 -9.57 -1.75 4.07
C LEU A 62 -9.58 -3.22 3.65
N GLN A 63 -10.50 -4.04 4.16
CA GLN A 63 -10.62 -5.44 3.77
C GLN A 63 -10.92 -5.61 2.27
N GLU A 64 -11.71 -4.70 1.70
CA GLU A 64 -12.08 -4.72 0.28
C GLU A 64 -10.95 -4.23 -0.65
N ASN A 65 -10.02 -3.40 -0.15
CA ASN A 65 -9.06 -2.69 -1.01
C ASN A 65 -7.58 -3.05 -0.76
N LEU A 66 -7.16 -3.49 0.43
CA LEU A 66 -5.75 -3.77 0.71
C LEU A 66 -5.20 -5.05 0.05
N GLY A 67 -6.07 -5.91 -0.45
CA GLY A 67 -5.67 -7.19 -1.05
C GLY A 67 -5.18 -8.24 -0.04
N ASN A 68 -5.61 -9.48 -0.23
CA ASN A 68 -5.39 -10.59 0.72
C ASN A 68 -3.93 -11.10 0.76
N GLY A 69 -3.11 -10.77 -0.26
CA GLY A 69 -1.79 -11.36 -0.41
C GLY A 69 -0.72 -10.76 0.51
N PHE A 70 -0.75 -9.46 0.78
CA PHE A 70 0.33 -8.79 1.48
C PHE A 70 -0.14 -7.72 2.48
N TYR A 71 -0.84 -6.66 2.03
CA TYR A 71 -1.13 -5.51 2.89
C TYR A 71 -2.23 -5.75 3.91
N LEU A 72 -3.30 -6.46 3.57
CA LEU A 72 -4.36 -6.79 4.51
C LEU A 72 -3.88 -7.66 5.67
N PRO A 73 -3.08 -8.75 5.46
CA PRO A 73 -2.48 -9.49 6.56
C PRO A 73 -1.57 -8.66 7.46
N ILE A 74 -0.80 -7.69 6.91
CA ILE A 74 0.02 -6.78 7.70
C ILE A 74 -0.89 -5.88 8.55
N HIS A 75 -1.89 -5.23 7.93
CA HIS A 75 -2.83 -4.36 8.63
C HIS A 75 -3.53 -5.08 9.80
N LYS A 76 -4.05 -6.30 9.58
CA LYS A 76 -4.70 -7.09 10.62
C LYS A 76 -3.76 -7.38 11.79
N ARG A 77 -2.50 -7.75 11.53
CA ARG A 77 -1.50 -7.98 12.59
C ARG A 77 -1.21 -6.72 13.39
N ASP A 78 -0.99 -5.59 12.72
CA ASP A 78 -0.71 -4.31 13.37
C ASP A 78 -1.92 -3.88 14.21
N PHE A 79 -3.12 -3.95 13.66
CA PHE A 79 -4.36 -3.65 14.35
C PHE A 79 -4.60 -4.50 15.61
N VAL A 80 -4.38 -5.82 15.51
CA VAL A 80 -4.50 -6.75 16.67
C VAL A 80 -3.48 -6.40 17.74
N LYS A 81 -2.24 -6.07 17.37
CA LYS A 81 -1.18 -5.65 18.30
C LYS A 81 -1.38 -4.25 18.86
N GLY A 82 -2.21 -3.41 18.26
CA GLY A 82 -2.33 -2.00 18.61
C GLY A 82 -1.15 -1.14 18.13
N THR A 83 -0.45 -1.60 17.08
CA THR A 83 0.63 -0.86 16.43
C THR A 83 0.04 0.13 15.43
N SER A 84 0.42 1.41 15.54
CA SER A 84 -0.03 2.44 14.59
C SER A 84 0.44 2.15 13.18
N SER A 85 -0.43 2.41 12.22
CA SER A 85 -0.18 2.18 10.79
C SER A 85 -0.67 3.34 9.93
N ALA A 86 -0.23 3.35 8.67
CA ALA A 86 -0.68 4.33 7.69
C ALA A 86 -2.19 4.24 7.41
N TRP A 87 -2.84 3.14 7.73
CA TRP A 87 -4.26 2.89 7.53
C TRP A 87 -5.11 2.99 8.80
N ASP A 88 -4.55 3.53 9.88
CA ASP A 88 -5.35 3.81 11.07
C ASP A 88 -6.50 4.77 10.72
N PHE A 89 -7.65 4.52 11.34
CA PHE A 89 -8.81 5.40 11.24
C PHE A 89 -8.45 6.81 11.76
N VAL A 90 -8.79 7.83 10.97
CA VAL A 90 -8.60 9.24 11.36
C VAL A 90 -9.87 9.73 12.04
N VAL A 91 -9.72 10.28 13.24
CA VAL A 91 -10.80 11.01 13.92
C VAL A 91 -10.70 12.48 13.51
N ASP A 92 -11.65 12.92 12.71
CA ASP A 92 -11.62 14.25 12.13
C ASP A 92 -12.00 15.36 13.11
N ASP A 93 -11.27 16.47 13.04
CA ASP A 93 -11.74 17.75 13.57
C ASP A 93 -12.41 18.53 12.41
N PRO A 94 -13.73 18.76 12.45
CA PRO A 94 -14.43 19.44 11.35
C PRO A 94 -14.00 20.88 11.10
N LYS A 95 -13.18 21.46 11.99
CA LYS A 95 -12.61 22.81 11.83
C LYS A 95 -11.32 22.81 11.03
N LEU A 96 -10.71 21.64 10.83
CA LEU A 96 -9.44 21.52 10.14
C LEU A 96 -9.64 21.10 8.66
N PRO A 97 -8.76 21.56 7.76
CA PRO A 97 -8.80 21.15 6.35
C PRO A 97 -8.53 19.67 6.18
N TYR A 98 -9.07 19.11 5.09
CA TYR A 98 -8.96 17.71 4.73
C TYR A 98 -7.86 17.48 3.69
N VAL A 99 -6.93 16.59 4.01
CA VAL A 99 -5.81 16.20 3.16
C VAL A 99 -5.92 14.73 2.80
N LEU A 100 -5.76 14.41 1.51
CA LEU A 100 -5.69 13.03 1.03
C LEU A 100 -4.29 12.70 0.51
N LEU A 101 -3.69 11.63 1.01
CA LEU A 101 -2.46 11.05 0.48
C LEU A 101 -2.79 9.87 -0.45
N ILE A 102 -2.39 9.97 -1.72
CA ILE A 102 -2.50 8.92 -2.73
C ILE A 102 -1.09 8.49 -3.13
N GLY A 103 -0.76 7.21 -2.98
CA GLY A 103 0.55 6.72 -3.40
C GLY A 103 0.81 5.28 -2.96
N ASP A 104 2.01 4.83 -3.23
CA ASP A 104 2.45 3.45 -3.03
C ASP A 104 3.01 3.17 -1.61
N SER A 105 3.90 2.16 -1.51
CA SER A 105 4.52 1.76 -0.25
C SER A 105 5.46 2.81 0.34
N VAL A 106 6.08 3.65 -0.48
CA VAL A 106 6.92 4.76 0.02
C VAL A 106 6.04 5.78 0.71
N SER A 107 4.92 6.16 0.08
CA SER A 107 3.96 7.09 0.71
C SER A 107 3.31 6.48 1.96
N ARG A 108 3.07 5.17 1.98
CA ARG A 108 2.66 4.46 3.19
C ARG A 108 3.68 4.62 4.32
N GLY A 109 4.96 4.52 3.99
CA GLY A 109 6.05 4.61 4.96
C GLY A 109 6.11 5.97 5.67
N TYR A 110 5.93 7.08 4.97
CA TYR A 110 5.99 8.42 5.56
C TYR A 110 4.65 8.93 6.11
N THR A 111 3.54 8.24 5.92
CA THR A 111 2.20 8.73 6.31
C THR A 111 2.10 9.11 7.80
N LEU A 112 2.67 8.31 8.71
CA LEU A 112 2.60 8.60 10.15
C LEU A 112 3.40 9.85 10.51
N SER A 113 4.57 10.06 9.90
CA SER A 113 5.39 11.26 10.09
C SER A 113 4.68 12.50 9.55
N VAL A 114 3.96 12.41 8.42
CA VAL A 114 3.11 13.50 7.90
C VAL A 114 1.98 13.82 8.88
N ARG A 115 1.27 12.81 9.38
CA ARG A 115 0.22 12.99 10.39
C ARG A 115 0.72 13.66 11.66
N ALA A 116 1.89 13.25 12.15
CA ALA A 116 2.51 13.87 13.33
C ALA A 116 2.87 15.33 13.10
N ALA A 117 3.45 15.66 11.94
CA ALA A 117 3.87 17.03 11.60
C ALA A 117 2.68 17.99 11.34
N LEU A 118 1.54 17.47 10.88
CA LEU A 118 0.32 18.23 10.61
C LEU A 118 -0.75 18.09 11.71
N ALA A 119 -0.40 17.50 12.87
CA ALA A 119 -1.33 17.37 14.00
C ALA A 119 -1.86 18.75 14.43
N GLY A 120 -3.19 18.88 14.56
CA GLY A 120 -3.85 20.15 14.87
C GLY A 120 -3.88 21.18 13.73
N LYS A 121 -3.38 20.83 12.54
CA LYS A 121 -3.38 21.68 11.34
C LYS A 121 -4.23 21.12 10.20
N ALA A 122 -4.37 19.80 10.10
CA ALA A 122 -5.14 19.14 9.05
C ALA A 122 -5.58 17.73 9.47
N ASN A 123 -6.71 17.29 8.92
CA ASN A 123 -7.14 15.89 8.93
C ASN A 123 -6.43 15.15 7.80
N VAL A 124 -5.45 14.30 8.10
CA VAL A 124 -4.62 13.65 7.08
C VAL A 124 -5.08 12.22 6.87
N HIS A 125 -5.81 12.01 5.77
CA HIS A 125 -6.26 10.71 5.31
C HIS A 125 -5.30 10.10 4.30
N ARG A 126 -5.40 8.80 4.12
CA ARG A 126 -4.69 8.05 3.09
C ARG A 126 -5.67 7.19 2.31
N ALA A 127 -5.41 7.02 1.01
CA ALA A 127 -6.12 6.04 0.20
C ALA A 127 -6.09 4.65 0.86
N PRO A 128 -7.21 3.90 0.90
CA PRO A 128 -7.33 2.62 1.62
C PRO A 128 -6.63 1.46 0.89
N GLU A 129 -5.58 1.75 0.17
CA GLU A 129 -4.88 0.83 -0.73
C GLU A 129 -3.41 1.22 -0.89
N ASN A 130 -2.57 0.27 -1.36
CA ASN A 130 -1.31 0.60 -2.00
C ASN A 130 -1.61 0.93 -3.46
N CYS A 131 -1.62 2.21 -3.81
CA CYS A 131 -2.24 2.70 -5.03
C CYS A 131 -1.63 2.16 -6.33
N GLY A 132 -0.38 1.67 -6.30
CA GLY A 132 0.27 0.97 -7.40
C GLY A 132 0.50 1.85 -8.64
N PRO A 133 0.39 1.30 -9.85
CA PRO A 133 0.63 2.03 -11.10
C PRO A 133 -0.54 2.94 -11.48
N THR A 134 -0.28 3.90 -12.39
CA THR A 134 -1.30 4.79 -12.97
C THR A 134 -2.51 4.05 -13.53
N ALA A 135 -2.32 2.83 -14.06
CA ALA A 135 -3.43 2.00 -14.54
C ALA A 135 -4.41 1.61 -13.42
N ASN A 136 -3.91 1.40 -12.19
CA ASN A 136 -4.75 1.18 -11.02
C ASN A 136 -5.43 2.49 -10.58
N GLY A 137 -4.71 3.60 -10.63
CA GLY A 137 -5.26 4.94 -10.38
C GLY A 137 -6.52 5.20 -11.18
N LEU A 138 -6.50 4.94 -12.48
CA LEU A 138 -7.67 5.11 -13.35
C LEU A 138 -8.87 4.25 -12.94
N LYS A 139 -8.65 3.09 -12.34
CA LYS A 139 -9.72 2.17 -11.93
C LYS A 139 -10.29 2.49 -10.54
N LYS A 140 -9.46 3.01 -9.64
CA LYS A 140 -9.76 3.08 -8.20
C LYS A 140 -9.90 4.49 -7.65
N LEU A 141 -9.62 5.51 -8.47
CA LEU A 141 -9.58 6.91 -8.00
C LEU A 141 -10.85 7.33 -7.28
N GLU A 142 -12.03 6.96 -7.80
CA GLU A 142 -13.32 7.29 -7.17
C GLU A 142 -13.46 6.63 -5.79
N THR A 143 -13.02 5.39 -5.65
CA THR A 143 -13.00 4.69 -4.36
C THR A 143 -12.11 5.42 -3.36
N TRP A 144 -10.94 5.89 -3.79
CA TRP A 144 -10.03 6.62 -2.91
C TRP A 144 -10.57 7.98 -2.50
N LEU A 145 -11.16 8.70 -3.45
CA LEU A 145 -11.77 10.02 -3.21
C LEU A 145 -12.95 9.95 -2.23
N ALA A 146 -13.70 8.85 -2.26
CA ALA A 146 -14.86 8.63 -1.38
C ALA A 146 -14.50 7.97 -0.04
N SER A 147 -13.25 7.60 0.19
CA SER A 147 -12.85 6.72 1.32
C SER A 147 -13.04 7.31 2.72
N ALA A 148 -13.04 8.64 2.85
CA ALA A 148 -13.31 9.33 4.12
C ALA A 148 -14.79 9.77 4.27
N GLY A 149 -15.70 9.23 3.44
CA GLY A 149 -17.09 9.67 3.40
C GLY A 149 -17.30 10.98 2.60
N PRO A 150 -18.37 11.74 2.88
CA PRO A 150 -18.74 12.90 2.07
C PRO A 150 -17.94 14.16 2.46
N VAL A 151 -16.61 14.07 2.45
CA VAL A 151 -15.73 15.20 2.73
C VAL A 151 -15.32 15.94 1.46
N LYS A 152 -15.05 17.24 1.57
CA LYS A 152 -14.40 18.02 0.52
C LYS A 152 -12.91 18.07 0.80
N TRP A 153 -12.10 17.55 -0.11
CA TRP A 153 -10.65 17.61 0.00
C TRP A 153 -10.15 19.05 -0.24
N ASP A 154 -9.32 19.57 0.65
CA ASP A 154 -8.64 20.85 0.48
C ASP A 154 -7.30 20.67 -0.25
N VAL A 155 -6.57 19.59 0.07
CA VAL A 155 -5.29 19.25 -0.55
C VAL A 155 -5.27 17.77 -0.88
N ILE A 156 -4.82 17.42 -2.09
CA ILE A 156 -4.51 16.04 -2.48
C ILE A 156 -3.03 15.98 -2.86
N HIS A 157 -2.26 15.23 -2.08
CA HIS A 157 -0.86 14.92 -2.34
C HIS A 157 -0.77 13.53 -2.95
N PHE A 158 -0.18 13.40 -4.15
CA PHE A 158 -0.19 12.15 -4.88
C PHE A 158 1.14 11.82 -5.53
N ASN A 159 1.43 10.52 -5.68
CA ASN A 159 2.55 9.97 -6.43
C ASN A 159 2.13 8.72 -7.21
N PHE A 160 2.64 8.62 -8.43
CA PHE A 160 2.70 7.39 -9.25
C PHE A 160 4.06 7.36 -9.95
N GLY A 161 4.76 6.22 -9.91
CA GLY A 161 6.06 6.13 -10.58
C GLY A 161 6.75 4.79 -10.39
N ILE A 162 7.09 4.35 -9.17
CA ILE A 162 7.83 3.10 -8.95
C ILE A 162 7.13 1.91 -9.65
N HIS A 163 5.81 1.85 -9.57
CA HIS A 163 5.03 0.78 -10.19
C HIS A 163 4.80 0.99 -11.70
N ASP A 164 5.07 2.18 -12.22
CA ASP A 164 5.01 2.50 -13.65
C ASP A 164 6.37 2.42 -14.36
N ARG A 165 7.48 2.11 -13.66
CA ARG A 165 8.85 2.13 -14.21
C ARG A 165 9.07 1.30 -15.48
N ALA A 166 8.19 0.34 -15.75
CA ALA A 166 8.18 -0.46 -16.98
C ALA A 166 7.04 -0.06 -17.93
N THR A 167 6.21 0.93 -17.57
CA THR A 167 5.15 1.44 -18.43
C THR A 167 5.76 2.35 -19.49
N PRO A 168 5.41 2.19 -20.78
CA PRO A 168 5.85 3.13 -21.82
C PRO A 168 5.52 4.57 -21.45
N LEU A 169 6.47 5.50 -21.62
CA LEU A 169 6.31 6.90 -21.19
C LEU A 169 5.06 7.56 -21.74
N ALA A 170 4.71 7.31 -23.01
CA ALA A 170 3.49 7.86 -23.61
C ALA A 170 2.20 7.37 -22.94
N ASP A 171 2.15 6.10 -22.49
CA ASP A 171 1.02 5.56 -21.76
C ASP A 171 0.97 6.13 -20.33
N TYR A 172 2.12 6.26 -19.67
CA TYR A 172 2.25 6.87 -18.36
C TYR A 172 1.77 8.32 -18.38
N GLU A 173 2.27 9.13 -19.32
CA GLU A 173 1.86 10.52 -19.54
C GLU A 173 0.33 10.65 -19.72
N LYS A 174 -0.23 9.88 -20.66
CA LYS A 174 -1.66 9.87 -20.95
C LYS A 174 -2.49 9.55 -19.70
N ARG A 175 -2.09 8.53 -18.93
CA ARG A 175 -2.80 8.12 -17.70
C ARG A 175 -2.68 9.18 -16.61
N LEU A 176 -1.50 9.80 -16.45
CA LEU A 176 -1.32 10.91 -15.50
C LEU A 176 -2.23 12.09 -15.82
N ILE A 177 -2.30 12.50 -17.08
CA ILE A 177 -3.21 13.59 -17.52
C ILE A 177 -4.65 13.25 -17.14
N GLN A 178 -5.12 12.03 -17.38
CA GLN A 178 -6.47 11.61 -17.03
C GLN A 178 -6.73 11.63 -15.52
N ILE A 179 -5.79 11.13 -14.73
CA ILE A 179 -5.87 11.14 -13.25
C ILE A 179 -5.92 12.57 -12.74
N ILE A 180 -5.00 13.43 -13.19
CA ILE A 180 -4.91 14.82 -12.74
C ILE A 180 -6.15 15.61 -13.11
N THR A 181 -6.64 15.46 -14.35
CA THR A 181 -7.88 16.11 -14.79
C THR A 181 -9.05 15.72 -13.89
N ARG A 182 -9.12 14.44 -13.48
CA ARG A 182 -10.17 13.99 -12.57
C ARG A 182 -9.97 14.53 -11.14
N LEU A 183 -8.72 14.58 -10.65
CA LEU A 183 -8.41 15.17 -9.34
C LEU A 183 -8.76 16.67 -9.31
N GLN A 184 -8.49 17.41 -10.37
CA GLN A 184 -8.84 18.85 -10.48
C GLN A 184 -10.34 19.12 -10.32
N LEU A 185 -11.19 18.19 -10.74
CA LEU A 185 -12.65 18.31 -10.58
C LEU A 185 -13.10 18.26 -9.11
N THR A 186 -12.26 17.82 -8.18
CA THR A 186 -12.54 17.89 -6.73
C THR A 186 -12.49 19.29 -6.17
N GLY A 187 -11.80 20.22 -6.85
CA GLY A 187 -11.50 21.57 -6.38
C GLY A 187 -10.38 21.64 -5.35
N ALA A 188 -9.75 20.51 -5.01
CA ALA A 188 -8.60 20.46 -4.10
C ALA A 188 -7.34 21.09 -4.73
N LYS A 189 -6.46 21.62 -3.89
CA LYS A 189 -5.08 21.92 -4.30
C LYS A 189 -4.33 20.63 -4.51
N LEU A 190 -3.73 20.46 -5.70
CA LEU A 190 -3.00 19.26 -6.06
C LEU A 190 -1.50 19.46 -5.87
N ILE A 191 -0.85 18.46 -5.27
CA ILE A 191 0.60 18.38 -5.12
C ILE A 191 1.06 17.02 -5.63
N TRP A 192 1.88 17.02 -6.68
CA TRP A 192 2.54 15.81 -7.13
C TRP A 192 3.88 15.65 -6.42
N ALA A 193 4.11 14.48 -5.83
CA ALA A 193 5.42 14.10 -5.31
C ALA A 193 6.24 13.41 -6.39
N SER A 194 7.46 13.85 -6.66
CA SER A 194 8.36 13.11 -7.52
C SER A 194 8.70 11.75 -6.92
N THR A 195 8.82 10.74 -7.77
CA THR A 195 9.17 9.38 -7.33
C THR A 195 10.61 9.37 -6.82
N THR A 196 10.82 8.82 -5.64
CA THR A 196 12.12 8.72 -4.99
C THR A 196 13.09 7.83 -5.76
N PRO A 197 14.42 8.01 -5.63
CA PRO A 197 15.42 7.16 -6.26
C PRO A 197 15.24 5.69 -5.88
N ILE A 198 15.56 4.81 -6.84
CA ILE A 198 15.58 3.36 -6.64
C ILE A 198 16.96 2.82 -7.01
N PRO A 199 17.46 1.74 -6.39
CA PRO A 199 18.66 1.07 -6.82
C PRO A 199 18.45 0.34 -8.14
N ASP A 200 19.52 0.16 -8.92
CA ASP A 200 19.49 -0.76 -10.05
C ASP A 200 19.34 -2.20 -9.56
N ASP A 201 18.49 -2.96 -10.21
CA ASP A 201 18.28 -4.39 -9.97
C ASP A 201 18.06 -5.08 -11.32
N LEU A 202 19.15 -5.64 -11.85
CA LEU A 202 19.14 -6.27 -13.17
C LEU A 202 18.28 -7.54 -13.21
N GLU A 203 18.16 -8.27 -12.09
CA GLU A 203 17.31 -9.46 -12.01
C GLU A 203 15.83 -9.08 -12.14
N LYS A 204 15.44 -7.98 -11.51
CA LYS A 204 14.09 -7.43 -11.59
C LYS A 204 13.85 -6.52 -12.81
N LYS A 205 14.86 -6.38 -13.69
CA LYS A 205 14.82 -5.44 -14.83
C LYS A 205 14.45 -4.02 -14.39
N GLN A 206 14.98 -3.60 -13.25
CA GLN A 206 14.76 -2.31 -12.64
C GLN A 206 16.00 -1.45 -12.84
N THR A 207 15.83 -0.23 -13.34
CA THR A 207 16.92 0.72 -13.51
C THR A 207 16.58 2.06 -12.86
N ALA A 208 17.57 2.67 -12.21
CA ALA A 208 17.41 4.01 -11.63
C ALA A 208 17.07 5.06 -12.70
N SER A 209 17.60 4.90 -13.93
CA SER A 209 17.29 5.78 -15.06
C SER A 209 15.81 5.80 -15.43
N SER A 210 15.10 4.67 -15.30
CA SER A 210 13.66 4.60 -15.59
C SER A 210 12.85 5.54 -14.71
N ILE A 211 13.25 5.72 -13.44
CA ILE A 211 12.59 6.68 -12.54
C ILE A 211 12.88 8.12 -12.94
N VAL A 212 14.12 8.41 -13.38
CA VAL A 212 14.48 9.75 -13.87
C VAL A 212 13.61 10.14 -15.07
N GLU A 213 13.46 9.23 -16.04
CA GLU A 213 12.65 9.45 -17.25
C GLU A 213 11.16 9.64 -16.91
N HIS A 214 10.61 8.82 -16.01
CA HIS A 214 9.23 8.96 -15.55
C HIS A 214 9.01 10.27 -14.77
N ASN A 215 9.96 10.66 -13.91
CA ASN A 215 9.89 11.94 -13.20
C ASN A 215 9.95 13.14 -14.17
N GLN A 216 10.79 13.09 -15.20
CA GLN A 216 10.85 14.15 -16.22
C GLN A 216 9.53 14.26 -16.98
N THR A 217 8.95 13.12 -17.40
CA THR A 217 7.65 13.07 -18.07
C THR A 217 6.55 13.62 -17.15
N ALA A 218 6.51 13.18 -15.88
CA ALA A 218 5.54 13.67 -14.92
C ALA A 218 5.69 15.17 -14.66
N ALA A 219 6.91 15.68 -14.48
CA ALA A 219 7.16 17.11 -14.27
C ALA A 219 6.66 17.97 -15.44
N ALA A 220 6.82 17.49 -16.68
CA ALA A 220 6.26 18.16 -17.85
C ALA A 220 4.72 18.24 -17.80
N VAL A 221 4.06 17.15 -17.42
CA VAL A 221 2.59 17.11 -17.22
C VAL A 221 2.17 18.05 -16.08
N MET A 222 2.87 18.07 -14.94
CA MET A 222 2.56 18.97 -13.82
C MET A 222 2.66 20.43 -14.24
N LYS A 223 3.70 20.78 -15.00
CA LYS A 223 3.85 22.13 -15.56
C LYS A 223 2.70 22.49 -16.49
N LEU A 224 2.34 21.57 -17.39
CA LEU A 224 1.24 21.77 -18.34
C LEU A 224 -0.11 22.01 -17.65
N LEU A 225 -0.38 21.26 -16.57
CA LEU A 225 -1.66 21.30 -15.85
C LEU A 225 -1.63 22.21 -14.61
N SER A 226 -0.54 22.99 -14.41
CA SER A 226 -0.35 23.91 -13.27
C SER A 226 -0.51 23.24 -11.91
N VAL A 227 0.04 22.03 -11.76
CA VAL A 227 0.08 21.27 -10.49
C VAL A 227 1.37 21.58 -9.74
N ALA A 228 1.27 21.80 -8.44
CA ALA A 228 2.44 21.99 -7.57
C ALA A 228 3.28 20.71 -7.49
N THR A 229 4.59 20.86 -7.37
CA THR A 229 5.56 19.76 -7.26
C THR A 229 6.20 19.73 -5.89
N ASP A 230 6.21 18.56 -5.27
CA ASP A 230 7.01 18.21 -4.09
C ASP A 230 8.16 17.31 -4.56
N ASP A 231 9.36 17.88 -4.71
CA ASP A 231 10.51 17.16 -5.31
C ASP A 231 11.22 16.27 -4.28
N LEU A 232 10.58 15.15 -3.94
CA LEU A 232 11.13 14.15 -3.03
C LEU A 232 12.39 13.48 -3.59
N PHE A 233 12.50 13.36 -4.91
CA PHE A 233 13.69 12.78 -5.56
C PHE A 233 14.94 13.58 -5.22
N THR A 234 14.91 14.88 -5.49
CA THR A 234 16.05 15.76 -5.19
C THR A 234 16.28 15.91 -3.70
N ALA A 235 15.21 16.00 -2.89
CA ALA A 235 15.33 16.19 -1.45
C ALA A 235 16.05 15.02 -0.75
N ILE A 236 15.75 13.76 -1.12
CA ILE A 236 16.32 12.58 -0.45
C ILE A 236 17.67 12.16 -1.01
N THR A 237 17.97 12.48 -2.27
CA THR A 237 19.18 12.02 -2.99
C THR A 237 20.48 12.22 -2.21
N PRO A 238 20.76 13.37 -1.55
CA PRO A 238 21.99 13.54 -0.79
C PRO A 238 22.14 12.60 0.41
N ASN A 239 21.04 12.01 0.87
CA ASN A 239 20.97 11.22 2.09
C ASN A 239 20.70 9.73 1.85
N LEU A 240 20.66 9.26 0.61
CA LEU A 240 20.30 7.88 0.25
C LEU A 240 21.10 6.84 1.03
N ALA A 241 22.43 6.99 1.10
CA ALA A 241 23.30 6.03 1.79
C ALA A 241 22.96 5.82 3.27
N ALA A 242 22.40 6.85 3.93
CA ALA A 242 22.04 6.80 5.35
C ALA A 242 20.56 6.48 5.59
N MET A 243 19.71 6.70 4.60
CA MET A 243 18.25 6.72 4.77
C MET A 243 17.51 5.66 3.96
N GLN A 244 18.04 5.20 2.82
CA GLN A 244 17.45 4.12 2.03
C GLN A 244 17.96 2.76 2.54
N ASN A 245 17.10 1.75 2.54
CA ASN A 245 17.51 0.39 2.84
C ASN A 245 18.43 -0.14 1.72
N PRO A 246 19.47 -0.91 2.04
CA PRO A 246 20.36 -1.47 1.03
C PRO A 246 19.60 -2.32 0.01
N ASN A 247 19.86 -2.08 -1.28
CA ASN A 247 19.24 -2.80 -2.41
C ASN A 247 17.69 -2.83 -2.37
N ASP A 248 17.06 -1.83 -1.77
CA ASP A 248 15.61 -1.73 -1.65
C ASP A 248 15.13 -0.32 -2.09
N VAL A 249 13.90 -0.26 -2.59
CA VAL A 249 13.22 1.00 -2.93
C VAL A 249 12.70 1.73 -1.69
N HIS A 250 12.67 1.06 -0.55
CA HIS A 250 12.13 1.57 0.71
C HIS A 250 13.20 2.22 1.58
N PHE A 251 12.74 2.98 2.56
CA PHE A 251 13.57 3.75 3.46
C PHE A 251 13.53 3.17 4.89
N ASN A 252 14.57 3.43 5.66
CA ASN A 252 14.54 3.18 7.10
C ASN A 252 13.72 4.26 7.82
N ALA A 253 13.56 4.13 9.15
CA ALA A 253 12.75 5.05 9.94
C ALA A 253 13.19 6.52 9.76
N LYS A 254 14.50 6.82 9.75
CA LYS A 254 15.03 8.18 9.54
C LYS A 254 14.67 8.74 8.17
N GLY A 255 14.73 7.89 7.13
CA GLY A 255 14.36 8.27 5.78
C GLY A 255 12.87 8.58 5.65
N TYR A 256 12.02 7.78 6.27
CA TYR A 256 10.59 8.06 6.29
C TYR A 256 10.22 9.30 7.10
N ASP A 257 10.89 9.55 8.22
CA ASP A 257 10.69 10.79 9.00
C ASP A 257 11.13 12.03 8.20
N PHE A 258 12.27 11.93 7.50
CA PHE A 258 12.74 13.00 6.63
C PHE A 258 11.74 13.28 5.49
N LEU A 259 11.33 12.25 4.74
CA LEU A 259 10.35 12.39 3.66
C LEU A 259 9.02 12.92 4.18
N GLY A 260 8.54 12.42 5.33
CA GLY A 260 7.32 12.92 5.97
C GLY A 260 7.37 14.40 6.33
N GLY A 261 8.52 14.88 6.78
CA GLY A 261 8.75 16.30 7.04
C GLY A 261 8.71 17.16 5.77
N VAL A 262 9.30 16.69 4.68
CA VAL A 262 9.25 17.37 3.36
C VAL A 262 7.81 17.44 2.85
N VAL A 263 7.10 16.32 2.84
CA VAL A 263 5.70 16.22 2.43
C VAL A 263 4.80 17.11 3.27
N ALA A 264 4.95 17.06 4.60
CA ALA A 264 4.14 17.89 5.50
C ALA A 264 4.33 19.38 5.23
N LYS A 265 5.57 19.84 5.00
CA LYS A 265 5.88 21.22 4.65
C LYS A 265 5.25 21.64 3.32
N SER A 266 5.30 20.77 2.31
CA SER A 266 4.69 21.00 1.01
C SER A 266 3.17 21.12 1.12
N ILE A 267 2.52 20.25 1.90
CA ILE A 267 1.09 20.30 2.18
C ILE A 267 0.73 21.57 2.95
N GLU A 268 1.45 21.89 4.03
CA GLU A 268 1.19 23.07 4.87
C GLU A 268 1.21 24.38 4.07
N ALA A 269 2.08 24.48 3.07
CA ALA A 269 2.15 25.62 2.17
C ALA A 269 0.90 25.80 1.28
N GLN A 270 0.09 24.75 1.10
CA GLN A 270 -1.12 24.74 0.29
C GLN A 270 -2.41 24.74 1.11
N LEU A 271 -2.33 24.59 2.44
CA LEU A 271 -3.51 24.64 3.30
C LEU A 271 -4.22 26.00 3.18
N PRO A 272 -5.55 26.04 3.35
CA PRO A 272 -6.27 27.33 3.44
C PRO A 272 -5.66 28.19 4.55
N LYS A 273 -5.46 29.49 4.27
CA LYS A 273 -5.07 30.45 5.30
C LYS A 273 -6.32 30.85 6.06
N HIS A 274 -6.33 30.61 7.36
CA HIS A 274 -7.37 31.07 8.27
C HIS A 274 -7.17 32.57 8.61
#